data_b2474a8974a4ef96bbc15c28adcbcb98
#
_entry.id   b2474a8974a4ef96bbc15c28adcbcb98
#
_cell.length_a   1.000
_cell.length_b   1.000
_cell.length_c   1.000
_cell.angle_alpha   90.00
_cell.angle_beta   90.00
_cell.angle_gamma   90.00
#
_symmetry.space_group_name_H-M   'P 1'
#
loop_
_entity.id
_entity.type
_entity.pdbx_description
1 polymer ?
#
loop_
_entity_poly.entity_id
_entity_poly.type
_entity_poly.pdbx_seq_one_letter_code
_entity_poly.pdbx_strand_id
1 'polypeptide(L)'
;MAGTAHDVKARQSAALLRFQEVRERRQRVETTRAEHTLAAAAGRERTAREDLDAGRAAAAAALAAAHTGLQGLVVAIGEIEALGMLERDWGREVASRTDRLAAAEAERREAEAIADAALAALRGQARMTAKRARIAAATESRWRRMLDAAQEIERDDQTAALWRPA
;
A
#
# COMPACT_ATOMS: atom_id res chain seq x y z
N MET A 1 3.73 -47.80 -13.19
CA MET A 1 4.60 -46.60 -13.40
C MET A 1 3.83 -45.28 -13.60
N ALA A 2 2.59 -45.25 -14.06
CA ALA A 2 1.81 -44.01 -14.20
C ALA A 2 1.48 -43.29 -12.86
N GLY A 3 1.31 -44.05 -11.77
CA GLY A 3 0.99 -43.49 -10.45
C GLY A 3 2.05 -42.55 -9.87
N THR A 4 3.32 -42.83 -10.07
CA THR A 4 4.44 -42.02 -9.55
C THR A 4 4.54 -40.65 -10.23
N ALA A 5 4.24 -40.55 -11.53
CA ALA A 5 4.30 -39.29 -12.28
C ALA A 5 3.17 -38.32 -11.87
N HIS A 6 1.99 -38.84 -11.54
CA HIS A 6 0.85 -38.01 -11.08
C HIS A 6 1.04 -37.55 -9.63
N ASP A 7 1.59 -38.37 -8.75
CA ASP A 7 1.94 -37.98 -7.39
C ASP A 7 2.99 -36.85 -7.41
N VAL A 8 4.02 -36.95 -8.25
CA VAL A 8 5.02 -35.89 -8.41
C VAL A 8 4.37 -34.58 -8.88
N LYS A 9 3.46 -34.61 -9.85
CA LYS A 9 2.75 -33.41 -10.33
C LYS A 9 1.85 -32.80 -9.23
N ALA A 10 1.17 -33.62 -8.44
CA ALA A 10 0.35 -33.14 -7.31
C ALA A 10 1.22 -32.44 -6.26
N ARG A 11 2.34 -33.03 -5.87
CA ARG A 11 3.28 -32.42 -4.92
C ARG A 11 3.90 -31.13 -5.47
N GLN A 12 4.27 -31.09 -6.76
CA GLN A 12 4.80 -29.87 -7.39
C GLN A 12 3.78 -28.75 -7.42
N SER A 13 2.52 -29.05 -7.76
CA SER A 13 1.46 -28.01 -7.79
C SER A 13 1.17 -27.48 -6.39
N ALA A 14 1.17 -28.31 -5.36
CA ALA A 14 1.03 -27.91 -3.98
C ALA A 14 2.21 -27.04 -3.50
N ALA A 15 3.43 -27.39 -3.87
CA ALA A 15 4.62 -26.59 -3.54
C ALA A 15 4.58 -25.19 -4.20
N LEU A 16 4.17 -25.13 -5.47
CA LEU A 16 3.98 -23.88 -6.20
C LEU A 16 2.89 -23.00 -5.56
N LEU A 17 1.81 -23.60 -5.09
CA LEU A 17 0.76 -22.86 -4.37
C LEU A 17 1.30 -22.25 -3.09
N ARG A 18 1.98 -23.03 -2.24
CA ARG A 18 2.59 -22.52 -1.00
C ARG A 18 3.58 -21.38 -1.27
N PHE A 19 4.36 -21.49 -2.34
CA PHE A 19 5.27 -20.41 -2.73
C PHE A 19 4.53 -19.12 -3.10
N GLN A 20 3.41 -19.23 -3.82
CA GLN A 20 2.59 -18.07 -4.16
C GLN A 20 1.91 -17.46 -2.92
N GLU A 21 1.43 -18.29 -1.99
CA GLU A 21 0.87 -17.82 -0.72
C GLU A 21 1.90 -17.02 0.10
N VAL A 22 3.15 -17.47 0.14
CA VAL A 22 4.24 -16.72 0.80
C VAL A 22 4.48 -15.38 0.11
N ARG A 23 4.50 -15.34 -1.22
CA ARG A 23 4.64 -14.10 -1.98
C ARG A 23 3.48 -13.14 -1.73
N GLU A 24 2.25 -13.63 -1.71
CA GLU A 24 1.07 -12.82 -1.42
C GLU A 24 1.14 -12.25 0.00
N ARG A 25 1.55 -13.04 1.00
CA ARG A 25 1.74 -12.55 2.37
C ARG A 25 2.79 -11.43 2.44
N ARG A 26 3.93 -11.58 1.76
CA ARG A 26 4.94 -10.52 1.67
C ARG A 26 4.37 -9.27 1.06
N GLN A 27 3.64 -9.40 -0.06
CA GLN A 27 3.03 -8.26 -0.73
C GLN A 27 1.98 -7.57 0.15
N ARG A 28 1.21 -8.30 0.97
CA ARG A 28 0.29 -7.70 1.96
C ARG A 28 1.05 -6.84 2.98
N VAL A 29 2.19 -7.33 3.49
CA VAL A 29 3.02 -6.54 4.43
C VAL A 29 3.57 -5.28 3.76
N GLU A 30 4.01 -5.36 2.51
CA GLU A 30 4.47 -4.20 1.75
C GLU A 30 3.33 -3.19 1.50
N THR A 31 2.14 -3.64 1.16
CA THR A 31 0.96 -2.79 1.00
C THR A 31 0.61 -2.08 2.30
N THR A 32 0.56 -2.80 3.42
CA THR A 32 0.29 -2.20 4.73
C THR A 32 1.35 -1.15 5.10
N ARG A 33 2.62 -1.39 4.81
CA ARG A 33 3.69 -0.40 5.04
C ARG A 33 3.51 0.84 4.18
N ALA A 34 3.17 0.66 2.91
CA ALA A 34 2.91 1.78 2.00
C ALA A 34 1.70 2.62 2.44
N GLU A 35 0.62 1.98 2.90
CA GLU A 35 -0.56 2.64 3.48
C GLU A 35 -0.21 3.44 4.74
N HIS A 36 0.62 2.90 5.63
CA HIS A 36 1.11 3.63 6.80
C HIS A 36 1.97 4.84 6.41
N THR A 37 2.83 4.69 5.39
CA THR A 37 3.65 5.80 4.88
C THR A 37 2.78 6.90 4.29
N LEU A 38 1.75 6.54 3.52
CA LEU A 38 0.77 7.48 2.98
C LEU A 38 0.01 8.21 4.09
N ALA A 39 -0.47 7.49 5.11
CA ALA A 39 -1.17 8.09 6.25
C ALA A 39 -0.27 9.08 7.01
N ALA A 40 1.00 8.75 7.20
CA ALA A 40 1.97 9.65 7.82
C ALA A 40 2.26 10.90 6.97
N ALA A 41 2.39 10.75 5.65
CA ALA A 41 2.57 11.86 4.72
C ALA A 41 1.35 12.79 4.69
N ALA A 42 0.13 12.22 4.68
CA ALA A 42 -1.10 12.99 4.78
C ALA A 42 -1.23 13.75 6.11
N GLY A 43 -0.74 13.16 7.21
CA GLY A 43 -0.63 13.85 8.49
C GLY A 43 0.31 15.07 8.43
N ARG A 44 1.50 14.92 7.83
CA ARG A 44 2.45 16.02 7.65
C ARG A 44 1.89 17.14 6.78
N GLU A 45 1.22 16.81 5.67
CA GLU A 45 0.55 17.81 4.82
C GLU A 45 -0.49 18.60 5.60
N ARG A 46 -1.33 17.92 6.40
CA ARG A 46 -2.33 18.59 7.24
C ARG A 46 -1.69 19.56 8.21
N THR A 47 -0.67 19.12 8.94
CA THR A 47 0.06 19.97 9.90
C THR A 47 0.72 21.16 9.19
N ALA A 48 1.33 20.97 8.01
CA ALA A 48 1.92 22.07 7.26
C ALA A 48 0.88 23.08 6.76
N ARG A 49 -0.32 22.62 6.41
CA ARG A 49 -1.45 23.47 6.01
C ARG A 49 -1.96 24.29 7.18
N GLU A 50 -2.18 23.66 8.33
CA GLU A 50 -2.60 24.33 9.57
C GLU A 50 -1.56 25.37 10.02
N ASP A 51 -0.25 25.05 9.91
CA ASP A 51 0.84 25.96 10.22
C ASP A 51 0.88 27.17 9.28
N LEU A 52 0.65 26.97 7.97
CA LEU A 52 0.54 28.06 7.00
C LEU A 52 -0.66 28.97 7.30
N ASP A 53 -1.82 28.40 7.60
CA ASP A 53 -3.04 29.16 7.87
C ASP A 53 -2.87 29.96 9.18
N ALA A 54 -2.28 29.37 10.22
CA ALA A 54 -1.94 30.06 11.46
C ALA A 54 -0.93 31.19 11.21
N GLY A 55 0.10 30.94 10.39
CA GLY A 55 1.07 31.96 10.01
C GLY A 55 0.48 33.14 9.25
N ARG A 56 -0.42 32.87 8.32
CA ARG A 56 -1.16 33.93 7.59
C ARG A 56 -2.03 34.76 8.52
N ALA A 57 -2.76 34.11 9.44
CA ALA A 57 -3.58 34.80 10.42
C ALA A 57 -2.72 35.68 11.36
N ALA A 58 -1.59 35.17 11.85
CA ALA A 58 -0.68 35.91 12.69
C ALA A 58 -0.07 37.13 11.95
N ALA A 59 0.35 36.95 10.70
CA ALA A 59 0.84 38.03 9.85
C ALA A 59 -0.21 39.13 9.67
N ALA A 60 -1.43 38.74 9.30
CA ALA A 60 -2.54 39.68 9.11
C ALA A 60 -2.84 40.44 10.41
N ALA A 61 -2.89 39.79 11.55
CA ALA A 61 -3.12 40.42 12.85
C ALA A 61 -2.00 41.39 13.24
N ALA A 62 -0.73 41.00 13.04
CA ALA A 62 0.43 41.85 13.34
C ALA A 62 0.44 43.12 12.47
N LEU A 63 0.20 42.98 11.18
CA LEU A 63 0.15 44.12 10.23
C LEU A 63 -1.03 45.04 10.54
N ALA A 64 -2.23 44.46 10.83
CA ALA A 64 -3.39 45.27 11.21
C ALA A 64 -3.14 46.06 12.52
N ALA A 65 -2.51 45.46 13.50
CA ALA A 65 -2.13 46.14 14.76
C ALA A 65 -1.14 47.26 14.51
N ALA A 66 -0.10 47.03 13.69
CA ALA A 66 0.88 48.04 13.34
C ALA A 66 0.26 49.22 12.59
N HIS A 67 -0.61 48.95 11.57
CA HIS A 67 -1.34 50.01 10.88
C HIS A 67 -2.28 50.79 11.78
N THR A 68 -3.01 50.13 12.66
CA THR A 68 -3.92 50.80 13.62
C THR A 68 -3.14 51.71 14.59
N GLY A 69 -1.97 51.29 15.03
CA GLY A 69 -1.10 52.07 15.91
C GLY A 69 -0.56 53.36 15.30
N LEU A 70 -0.52 53.44 13.96
CA LEU A 70 -0.08 54.62 13.21
C LEU A 70 -1.21 55.54 12.74
N GLN A 71 -2.48 55.15 12.89
CA GLN A 71 -3.63 55.93 12.47
C GLN A 71 -3.78 57.20 13.31
N GLY A 72 -3.89 58.33 12.59
CA GLY A 72 -4.11 59.65 13.20
C GLY A 72 -2.89 60.26 13.84
N LEU A 73 -1.70 59.68 13.69
CA LEU A 73 -0.44 60.21 14.18
C LEU A 73 0.36 60.85 13.04
N VAL A 74 1.20 61.84 13.43
CA VAL A 74 2.27 62.33 12.54
C VAL A 74 3.38 61.28 12.59
N VAL A 75 3.51 60.49 11.53
CA VAL A 75 4.37 59.33 11.48
C VAL A 75 5.77 59.75 11.04
N ALA A 76 6.83 59.39 11.75
CA ALA A 76 8.18 59.58 11.35
C ALA A 76 8.60 58.60 10.19
N ILE A 77 9.55 59.02 9.37
CA ILE A 77 10.04 58.17 8.24
C ILE A 77 10.54 56.79 8.77
N GLY A 78 11.21 56.76 9.92
CA GLY A 78 11.69 55.53 10.54
C GLY A 78 10.58 54.56 10.93
N GLU A 79 9.38 55.02 11.30
CA GLU A 79 8.21 54.18 11.64
C GLU A 79 7.63 53.54 10.35
N ILE A 80 7.64 54.26 9.21
CA ILE A 80 7.26 53.74 7.90
C ILE A 80 8.22 52.64 7.45
N GLU A 81 9.52 52.89 7.63
CA GLU A 81 10.57 51.92 7.32
C GLU A 81 10.46 50.65 8.18
N ALA A 82 10.16 50.79 9.47
CA ALA A 82 9.93 49.68 10.38
C ALA A 82 8.72 48.86 9.95
N LEU A 83 7.61 49.51 9.56
CA LEU A 83 6.43 48.81 9.01
C LEU A 83 6.80 48.02 7.75
N GLY A 84 7.53 48.61 6.80
CA GLY A 84 8.01 47.95 5.61
C GLY A 84 8.95 46.77 5.88
N MET A 85 9.77 46.84 6.95
CA MET A 85 10.54 45.69 7.39
C MET A 85 9.65 44.56 7.94
N LEU A 86 8.68 44.89 8.79
CA LEU A 86 7.72 43.92 9.34
C LEU A 86 6.95 43.19 8.23
N GLU A 87 6.45 43.93 7.24
CA GLU A 87 5.78 43.32 6.07
C GLU A 87 6.67 42.32 5.32
N ARG A 88 7.94 42.68 5.09
CA ARG A 88 8.91 41.79 4.44
C ARG A 88 9.24 40.56 5.26
N ASP A 89 9.34 40.70 6.56
CA ASP A 89 9.63 39.58 7.46
C ASP A 89 8.48 38.57 7.51
N TRP A 90 7.26 39.07 7.66
CA TRP A 90 6.07 38.23 7.57
C TRP A 90 5.89 37.61 6.18
N GLY A 91 6.17 38.37 5.13
CA GLY A 91 6.17 37.86 3.76
C GLY A 91 7.11 36.68 3.57
N ARG A 92 8.34 36.76 4.10
CA ARG A 92 9.33 35.66 4.07
C ARG A 92 8.88 34.45 4.88
N GLU A 93 8.30 34.70 6.07
CA GLU A 93 7.81 33.63 6.93
C GLU A 93 6.65 32.86 6.26
N VAL A 94 5.68 33.57 5.69
CA VAL A 94 4.56 32.95 4.95
C VAL A 94 5.05 32.21 3.72
N ALA A 95 6.02 32.77 2.98
CA ALA A 95 6.64 32.06 1.85
C ALA A 95 7.32 30.77 2.27
N SER A 96 8.12 30.79 3.35
CA SER A 96 8.76 29.58 3.90
C SER A 96 7.75 28.50 4.29
N ARG A 97 6.63 28.88 4.92
CA ARG A 97 5.56 27.92 5.25
C ARG A 97 4.83 27.40 4.02
N THR A 98 4.67 28.23 2.98
CA THR A 98 4.12 27.81 1.69
C THR A 98 5.01 26.75 1.02
N ASP A 99 6.34 26.96 1.06
CA ASP A 99 7.29 25.99 0.52
C ASP A 99 7.25 24.66 1.29
N ARG A 100 7.11 24.71 2.62
CA ARG A 100 6.95 23.49 3.43
C ARG A 100 5.67 22.73 3.09
N LEU A 101 4.55 23.44 2.88
CA LEU A 101 3.32 22.81 2.43
C LEU A 101 3.50 22.16 1.06
N ALA A 102 4.12 22.85 0.11
CA ALA A 102 4.37 22.31 -1.23
C ALA A 102 5.24 21.04 -1.19
N ALA A 103 6.25 21.01 -0.32
CA ALA A 103 7.08 19.83 -0.09
C ALA A 103 6.26 18.68 0.51
N ALA A 104 5.44 18.94 1.53
CA ALA A 104 4.58 17.93 2.16
C ALA A 104 3.52 17.37 1.17
N GLU A 105 2.96 18.21 0.31
CA GLU A 105 2.05 17.78 -0.77
C GLU A 105 2.76 16.89 -1.80
N ALA A 106 4.03 17.19 -2.12
CA ALA A 106 4.83 16.36 -3.02
C ALA A 106 5.10 14.99 -2.38
N GLU A 107 5.52 14.95 -1.12
CA GLU A 107 5.71 13.69 -0.36
C GLU A 107 4.43 12.85 -0.31
N ARG A 108 3.27 13.45 -0.07
CA ARG A 108 2.00 12.72 -0.05
C ARG A 108 1.66 12.12 -1.42
N ARG A 109 1.86 12.88 -2.51
CA ARG A 109 1.63 12.37 -3.87
C ARG A 109 2.55 11.19 -4.22
N GLU A 110 3.81 11.25 -3.80
CA GLU A 110 4.75 10.15 -3.99
C GLU A 110 4.33 8.91 -3.17
N ALA A 111 3.98 9.09 -1.91
CA ALA A 111 3.50 8.01 -1.05
C ALA A 111 2.20 7.38 -1.57
N GLU A 112 1.29 8.17 -2.14
CA GLU A 112 0.05 7.71 -2.78
C GLU A 112 0.36 6.84 -4.00
N ALA A 113 1.26 7.27 -4.87
CA ALA A 113 1.67 6.48 -6.03
C ALA A 113 2.30 5.14 -5.62
N ILE A 114 3.11 5.12 -4.56
CA ILE A 114 3.70 3.89 -4.02
C ILE A 114 2.63 2.97 -3.43
N ALA A 115 1.66 3.49 -2.69
CA ALA A 115 0.57 2.71 -2.10
C ALA A 115 -0.32 2.11 -3.20
N ASP A 116 -0.65 2.87 -4.23
CA ASP A 116 -1.43 2.40 -5.38
C ASP A 116 -0.70 1.28 -6.15
N ALA A 117 0.60 1.44 -6.37
CA ALA A 117 1.42 0.42 -7.01
C ALA A 117 1.49 -0.87 -6.16
N ALA A 118 1.66 -0.76 -4.84
CA ALA A 118 1.67 -1.88 -3.92
C ALA A 118 0.32 -2.62 -3.91
N LEU A 119 -0.79 -1.89 -3.92
CA LEU A 119 -2.13 -2.45 -3.98
C LEU A 119 -2.40 -3.18 -5.31
N ALA A 120 -1.97 -2.59 -6.43
CA ALA A 120 -2.07 -3.23 -7.74
C ALA A 120 -1.26 -4.53 -7.80
N ALA A 121 -0.05 -4.55 -7.25
CA ALA A 121 0.79 -5.73 -7.15
C ALA A 121 0.13 -6.82 -6.27
N LEU A 122 -0.45 -6.45 -5.11
CA LEU A 122 -1.19 -7.37 -4.25
C LEU A 122 -2.37 -8.02 -4.97
N ARG A 123 -3.16 -7.23 -5.70
CA ARG A 123 -4.27 -7.75 -6.53
C ARG A 123 -3.79 -8.73 -7.60
N GLY A 124 -2.63 -8.43 -8.22
CA GLY A 124 -1.97 -9.33 -9.17
C GLY A 124 -1.56 -10.66 -8.52
N GLN A 125 -0.91 -10.61 -7.37
CA GLN A 125 -0.51 -11.80 -6.61
C GLN A 125 -1.72 -12.63 -6.18
N ALA A 126 -2.78 -12.02 -5.65
CA ALA A 126 -3.99 -12.70 -5.23
C ALA A 126 -4.65 -13.47 -6.41
N ARG A 127 -4.70 -12.86 -7.61
CA ARG A 127 -5.19 -13.56 -8.81
C ARG A 127 -4.34 -14.77 -9.17
N MET A 128 -3.00 -14.64 -9.05
CA MET A 128 -2.07 -15.76 -9.32
C MET A 128 -2.22 -16.87 -8.29
N THR A 129 -2.36 -16.54 -7.01
CA THR A 129 -2.61 -17.52 -5.93
C THR A 129 -3.93 -18.26 -6.17
N ALA A 130 -5.01 -17.56 -6.50
CA ALA A 130 -6.30 -18.17 -6.82
C ALA A 130 -6.22 -19.11 -8.04
N LYS A 131 -5.50 -18.71 -9.10
CA LYS A 131 -5.26 -19.57 -10.27
C LYS A 131 -4.49 -20.83 -9.88
N ARG A 132 -3.42 -20.69 -9.09
CA ARG A 132 -2.62 -21.84 -8.61
C ARG A 132 -3.40 -22.78 -7.71
N ALA A 133 -4.24 -22.23 -6.82
CA ALA A 133 -5.14 -23.02 -5.97
C ALA A 133 -6.10 -23.89 -6.81
N ARG A 134 -6.70 -23.33 -7.85
CA ARG A 134 -7.57 -24.10 -8.77
C ARG A 134 -6.80 -25.21 -9.47
N ILE A 135 -5.58 -24.94 -9.94
CA ILE A 135 -4.74 -25.96 -10.60
C ILE A 135 -4.36 -27.06 -9.61
N ALA A 136 -3.95 -26.72 -8.39
CA ALA A 136 -3.59 -27.69 -7.36
C ALA A 136 -4.78 -28.59 -7.00
N ALA A 137 -5.96 -28.01 -6.77
CA ALA A 137 -7.18 -28.75 -6.49
C ALA A 137 -7.59 -29.70 -7.64
N ALA A 138 -7.51 -29.24 -8.88
CA ALA A 138 -7.82 -30.07 -10.04
C ALA A 138 -6.82 -31.23 -10.21
N THR A 139 -5.52 -30.98 -9.95
CA THR A 139 -4.48 -32.00 -10.04
C THR A 139 -4.65 -33.03 -8.94
N GLU A 140 -4.96 -32.64 -7.72
CA GLU A 140 -5.22 -33.53 -6.60
C GLU A 140 -6.49 -34.38 -6.84
N SER A 141 -7.57 -33.77 -7.32
CA SER A 141 -8.82 -34.48 -7.65
C SER A 141 -8.60 -35.54 -8.74
N ARG A 142 -7.78 -35.24 -9.75
CA ARG A 142 -7.40 -36.24 -10.79
C ARG A 142 -6.59 -37.36 -10.17
N TRP A 143 -5.65 -37.06 -9.31
CA TRP A 143 -4.80 -38.03 -8.64
C TRP A 143 -5.63 -38.97 -7.76
N ARG A 144 -6.55 -38.43 -6.93
CA ARG A 144 -7.47 -39.26 -6.10
C ARG A 144 -8.29 -40.22 -6.96
N ARG A 145 -8.91 -39.73 -8.03
CA ARG A 145 -9.70 -40.58 -8.94
C ARG A 145 -8.87 -41.71 -9.55
N MET A 146 -7.61 -41.46 -9.87
CA MET A 146 -6.72 -42.51 -10.40
C MET A 146 -6.34 -43.53 -9.34
N LEU A 147 -6.13 -43.11 -8.10
CA LEU A 147 -5.91 -44.03 -6.98
C LEU A 147 -7.13 -44.92 -6.73
N ASP A 148 -8.31 -44.31 -6.70
CA ASP A 148 -9.58 -45.02 -6.48
C ASP A 148 -9.80 -46.07 -7.59
N ALA A 149 -9.59 -45.69 -8.85
CA ALA A 149 -9.70 -46.63 -9.98
C ALA A 149 -8.65 -47.76 -9.92
N ALA A 150 -7.41 -47.45 -9.51
CA ALA A 150 -6.38 -48.49 -9.34
C ALA A 150 -6.72 -49.47 -8.22
N GLN A 151 -7.29 -48.99 -7.11
CA GLN A 151 -7.73 -49.82 -5.99
C GLN A 151 -8.94 -50.71 -6.41
N GLU A 152 -9.84 -50.18 -7.23
CA GLU A 152 -10.98 -50.94 -7.74
C GLU A 152 -10.54 -52.09 -8.62
N ILE A 153 -9.59 -51.85 -9.57
CA ILE A 153 -8.98 -52.90 -10.39
C ILE A 153 -8.31 -53.98 -9.52
N GLU A 154 -7.54 -53.56 -8.50
CA GLU A 154 -6.86 -54.52 -7.63
C GLU A 154 -7.86 -55.39 -6.82
N ARG A 155 -8.99 -54.83 -6.38
CA ARG A 155 -10.06 -55.58 -5.72
C ARG A 155 -10.72 -56.56 -6.70
N ASP A 156 -11.00 -56.15 -7.94
CA ASP A 156 -11.59 -57.02 -8.95
C ASP A 156 -10.63 -58.15 -9.28
N ASP A 157 -9.35 -57.93 -9.45
CA ASP A 157 -8.33 -58.92 -9.68
C ASP A 157 -8.24 -59.95 -8.51
N GLN A 158 -8.27 -59.46 -7.26
CA GLN A 158 -8.27 -60.31 -6.06
C GLN A 158 -9.56 -61.20 -6.00
N THR A 159 -10.71 -60.60 -6.33
CA THR A 159 -11.97 -61.32 -6.37
C THR A 159 -11.98 -62.40 -7.47
N ALA A 160 -11.47 -62.04 -8.66
CA ALA A 160 -11.32 -63.01 -9.78
C ALA A 160 -10.37 -64.15 -9.46
N ALA A 161 -9.29 -63.89 -8.69
CA ALA A 161 -8.35 -64.90 -8.26
C ALA A 161 -8.97 -65.93 -7.31
N LEU A 162 -9.95 -65.53 -6.47
CA LEU A 162 -10.68 -66.41 -5.58
C LEU A 162 -11.69 -67.33 -6.30
N TRP A 163 -12.08 -66.97 -7.50
CA TRP A 163 -13.07 -67.71 -8.31
C TRP A 163 -12.42 -68.65 -9.38
N ARG A 164 -11.11 -68.93 -9.34
CA ARG A 164 -10.52 -69.90 -10.25
C ARG A 164 -10.93 -71.31 -9.79
N PRO A 165 -11.68 -72.05 -10.64
CA PRO A 165 -11.95 -73.46 -10.33
C PRO A 165 -10.67 -74.23 -10.39
N ALA A 166 -10.56 -75.24 -9.47
CA ALA A 166 -9.41 -76.16 -9.41
C ALA A 166 -9.32 -77.04 -10.63
#